data_1af9b2c232fc3f6a2a60667a0995c7e4
#
_entry.id   1af9b2c232fc3f6a2a60667a0995c7e4
#
_cell.length_a   1.000
_cell.length_b   1.000
_cell.length_c   1.000
_cell.angle_alpha   90.00
_cell.angle_beta   90.00
_cell.angle_gamma   90.00
#
_symmetry.space_group_name_H-M   'P 1'
#
loop_
_entity.id
_entity.type
_entity.pdbx_description
1 polymer ?
#
loop_
_entity_poly.entity_id
_entity_poly.type
_entity_poly.pdbx_seq_one_letter_code
_entity_poly.pdbx_strand_id
1 'polypeptide(L)'
;MELTQWKGIAIKAVPAYNLTKTDKHPKEKKWVGYVLNFGHVTLYHAGDTERIPEMKNVNCDIILLPLGQTYTMNTINDAVKAVIDTNASVAIPIHFGMYEGKSEDAENFKKLLEEKVEVIIPEIK
;
A
#
# COMPACT_ATOMS: atom_id res chain seq x y z
N MET A 1 -9.24 -2.39 15.46
CA MET A 1 -7.83 -2.58 15.13
C MET A 1 -7.00 -2.40 16.39
N GLU A 2 -6.16 -3.35 16.66
CA GLU A 2 -5.34 -3.30 17.87
C GLU A 2 -4.08 -2.48 17.63
N LEU A 3 -3.71 -1.68 18.63
CA LEU A 3 -2.45 -0.94 18.69
C LEU A 3 -1.52 -1.68 19.65
N THR A 4 -0.30 -1.97 19.20
CA THR A 4 0.73 -2.55 20.06
C THR A 4 2.02 -1.74 19.95
N GLN A 5 3.00 -2.07 20.75
CA GLN A 5 4.30 -1.40 20.73
C GLN A 5 5.43 -2.42 20.81
N TRP A 6 6.54 -2.08 20.16
CA TRP A 6 7.76 -2.86 20.22
C TRP A 6 8.95 -1.88 20.19
N LYS A 7 9.73 -1.88 21.24
CA LYS A 7 10.92 -0.98 21.37
C LYS A 7 10.61 0.48 21.03
N GLY A 8 9.46 0.97 21.53
CA GLY A 8 9.06 2.36 21.31
C GLY A 8 8.39 2.63 19.97
N ILE A 9 8.24 1.65 19.09
CA ILE A 9 7.55 1.79 17.82
C ILE A 9 6.09 1.40 18.03
N ALA A 10 5.17 2.31 17.75
CA ALA A 10 3.74 2.01 17.78
C ALA A 10 3.36 1.25 16.51
N ILE A 11 2.67 0.12 16.66
CA ILE A 11 2.29 -0.78 15.58
C ILE A 11 0.77 -0.94 15.57
N LYS A 12 0.14 -0.59 14.45
CA LYS A 12 -1.31 -0.71 14.27
C LYS A 12 -1.60 -1.59 13.08
N ALA A 13 -2.48 -2.59 13.27
CA ALA A 13 -2.95 -3.43 12.17
C ALA A 13 -4.05 -2.71 11.40
N VAL A 14 -4.00 -2.78 10.09
CA VAL A 14 -5.01 -2.25 9.17
C VAL A 14 -5.48 -3.40 8.29
N PRO A 15 -6.79 -3.55 8.04
CA PRO A 15 -7.25 -4.64 7.16
C PRO A 15 -6.59 -4.61 5.79
N ALA A 16 -6.33 -5.79 5.24
CA ALA A 16 -5.82 -5.96 3.88
C ALA A 16 -6.71 -7.00 3.19
N TYR A 17 -7.47 -6.58 2.18
CA TYR A 17 -8.41 -7.47 1.51
C TYR A 17 -8.79 -6.95 0.14
N ASN A 18 -9.40 -7.81 -0.65
CA ASN A 18 -9.94 -7.46 -1.95
C ASN A 18 -11.45 -7.27 -1.88
N LEU A 19 -11.94 -6.24 -2.55
CA LEU A 19 -13.38 -5.93 -2.67
C LEU A 19 -14.00 -6.65 -3.87
N THR A 20 -13.24 -6.84 -4.94
CA THR A 20 -13.73 -7.42 -6.19
C THR A 20 -13.16 -8.81 -6.45
N LYS A 21 -11.87 -9.02 -6.21
CA LYS A 21 -11.19 -10.31 -6.40
C LYS A 21 -11.21 -11.12 -5.10
N THR A 22 -12.42 -11.43 -4.61
CA THR A 22 -12.63 -11.98 -3.27
C THR A 22 -12.19 -13.44 -3.12
N ASP A 23 -11.87 -14.11 -4.21
CA ASP A 23 -11.30 -15.46 -4.17
C ASP A 23 -9.82 -15.48 -3.77
N LYS A 24 -9.15 -14.33 -3.78
CA LYS A 24 -7.72 -14.24 -3.46
C LYS A 24 -7.45 -13.74 -2.04
N HIS A 25 -7.97 -12.58 -1.68
CA HIS A 25 -7.74 -11.99 -0.36
C HIS A 25 -9.07 -11.56 0.25
N PRO A 26 -9.94 -12.52 0.65
CA PRO A 26 -11.25 -12.18 1.17
C PRO A 26 -11.16 -11.52 2.56
N LYS A 27 -12.07 -10.59 2.82
CA LYS A 27 -12.12 -9.85 4.08
C LYS A 27 -12.26 -10.76 5.31
N GLU A 28 -12.94 -11.88 5.15
CA GLU A 28 -13.20 -12.85 6.23
C GLU A 28 -11.93 -13.49 6.79
N LYS A 29 -10.86 -13.52 6.02
CA LYS A 29 -9.56 -14.05 6.48
C LYS A 29 -8.89 -13.13 7.49
N LYS A 30 -9.29 -11.87 7.55
CA LYS A 30 -8.77 -10.87 8.51
C LYS A 30 -7.25 -10.69 8.40
N TRP A 31 -6.70 -10.80 7.19
CA TRP A 31 -5.31 -10.48 6.94
C TRP A 31 -5.10 -8.97 7.05
N VAL A 32 -3.88 -8.58 7.34
CA VAL A 32 -3.59 -7.19 7.70
C VAL A 32 -2.36 -6.64 6.99
N GLY A 33 -2.36 -5.32 6.83
CA GLY A 33 -1.17 -4.53 6.68
C GLY A 33 -0.84 -3.87 8.01
N TYR A 34 0.20 -3.05 8.05
CA TYR A 34 0.67 -2.44 9.29
C TYR A 34 1.00 -0.98 9.11
N VAL A 35 0.61 -0.17 10.09
CA VAL A 35 1.09 1.20 10.24
C VAL A 35 2.12 1.18 11.36
N LEU A 36 3.34 1.63 11.05
CA LEU A 36 4.45 1.70 11.99
C LEU A 36 4.79 3.16 12.25
N ASN A 37 4.64 3.58 13.50
CA ASN A 37 4.97 4.95 13.90
C ASN A 37 6.30 4.96 14.66
N PHE A 38 7.32 5.57 14.03
CA PHE A 38 8.67 5.66 14.59
C PHE A 38 8.88 6.94 15.39
N GLY A 39 7.83 7.76 15.57
CA GLY A 39 7.89 9.03 16.26
C GLY A 39 8.03 10.21 15.29
N HIS A 40 9.05 10.20 14.45
CA HIS A 40 9.29 11.27 13.47
C HIS A 40 8.82 10.90 12.06
N VAL A 41 8.49 9.64 11.80
CA VAL A 41 7.99 9.18 10.51
C VAL A 41 7.01 8.03 10.73
N THR A 42 5.96 7.99 9.93
CA THR A 42 4.94 6.94 9.95
C THR A 42 4.94 6.23 8.60
N LEU A 43 5.04 4.90 8.64
CA LEU A 43 5.09 4.04 7.46
C LEU A 43 3.88 3.11 7.47
N TYR A 44 3.19 3.03 6.34
CA TYR A 44 2.10 2.08 6.13
C TYR A 44 2.51 1.05 5.08
N HIS A 45 2.58 -0.21 5.49
CA HIS A 45 2.75 -1.35 4.59
C HIS A 45 1.37 -1.96 4.37
N ALA A 46 0.81 -1.76 3.19
CA ALA A 46 -0.59 -2.11 2.92
C ALA A 46 -0.83 -3.63 2.87
N GLY A 47 0.19 -4.44 2.62
CA GLY A 47 0.03 -5.87 2.41
C GLY A 47 -0.59 -6.17 1.05
N ASP A 48 -1.17 -7.34 0.90
CA ASP A 48 -1.83 -7.76 -0.33
C ASP A 48 -3.30 -7.31 -0.28
N THR A 49 -3.62 -6.23 -0.97
CA THR A 49 -4.93 -5.60 -0.86
C THR A 49 -5.29 -4.84 -2.14
N GLU A 50 -6.59 -4.69 -2.37
CA GLU A 50 -7.11 -3.64 -3.24
C GLU A 50 -7.16 -2.32 -2.47
N ARG A 51 -7.56 -1.24 -3.14
CA ARG A 51 -7.89 0.02 -2.46
C ARG A 51 -9.15 -0.21 -1.63
N ILE A 52 -9.05 -0.02 -0.32
CA ILE A 52 -10.16 -0.27 0.62
C ILE A 52 -10.55 1.00 1.35
N PRO A 53 -11.81 1.10 1.84
CA PRO A 53 -12.27 2.32 2.53
C PRO A 53 -11.45 2.68 3.77
N GLU A 54 -10.91 1.70 4.47
CA GLU A 54 -10.12 1.91 5.69
C GLU A 54 -8.86 2.74 5.44
N MET A 55 -8.37 2.78 4.20
CA MET A 55 -7.18 3.57 3.84
C MET A 55 -7.38 5.06 4.08
N LYS A 56 -8.61 5.55 4.00
CA LYS A 56 -8.92 6.96 4.27
C LYS A 56 -8.69 7.36 5.73
N ASN A 57 -8.63 6.38 6.62
CA ASN A 57 -8.38 6.60 8.03
C ASN A 57 -6.90 6.42 8.39
N VAL A 58 -6.07 6.02 7.43
CA VAL A 58 -4.63 5.93 7.60
C VAL A 58 -4.03 7.29 7.25
N ASN A 59 -3.11 7.76 8.08
CA ASN A 59 -2.35 8.98 7.81
C ASN A 59 -0.89 8.62 7.98
N CYS A 60 -0.14 8.60 6.88
CA CYS A 60 1.25 8.16 6.89
C CYS A 60 2.14 9.06 6.05
N ASP A 61 3.43 8.98 6.27
CA ASP A 61 4.43 9.69 5.48
C ASP A 61 4.88 8.85 4.28
N ILE A 62 5.02 7.55 4.49
CA ILE A 62 5.49 6.59 3.48
C ILE A 62 4.48 5.46 3.37
N ILE A 63 4.07 5.13 2.15
CA ILE A 63 3.24 3.96 1.88
C ILE A 63 3.98 2.96 1.00
N LEU A 64 3.99 1.69 1.40
CA LEU A 64 4.36 0.57 0.54
C LEU A 64 3.07 -0.14 0.14
N LEU A 65 2.81 -0.24 -1.16
CA LEU A 65 1.55 -0.78 -1.66
C LEU A 65 1.77 -1.67 -2.89
N PRO A 66 0.91 -2.69 -3.06
CA PRO A 66 1.05 -3.58 -4.20
C PRO A 66 0.62 -2.90 -5.50
N LEU A 67 1.26 -3.30 -6.59
CA LEU A 67 0.99 -2.74 -7.92
C LEU A 67 0.75 -3.87 -8.94
N GLY A 68 -0.08 -4.83 -8.56
CA GLY A 68 -0.20 -6.05 -9.33
C GLY A 68 -1.32 -6.09 -10.36
N GLN A 69 -2.49 -5.58 -10.06
CA GLN A 69 -3.72 -5.57 -10.88
C GLN A 69 -4.37 -6.93 -11.08
N THR A 70 -3.70 -8.04 -10.82
CA THR A 70 -4.28 -9.39 -10.95
C THR A 70 -4.82 -9.91 -9.62
N TYR A 71 -4.05 -9.79 -8.55
CA TYR A 71 -4.39 -10.33 -7.24
C TYR A 71 -4.64 -9.25 -6.19
N THR A 72 -4.22 -8.02 -6.47
CA THR A 72 -4.29 -6.91 -5.55
C THR A 72 -4.97 -5.70 -6.22
N MET A 73 -4.38 -4.53 -6.22
CA MET A 73 -4.98 -3.32 -6.82
C MET A 73 -5.57 -3.60 -8.21
N ASN A 74 -6.77 -3.10 -8.46
CA ASN A 74 -7.45 -3.34 -9.74
C ASN A 74 -6.78 -2.60 -10.91
N THR A 75 -6.33 -1.39 -10.67
CA THR A 75 -5.71 -0.54 -11.71
C THR A 75 -4.59 0.29 -11.11
N ILE A 76 -3.74 0.83 -11.98
CA ILE A 76 -2.72 1.80 -11.56
C ILE A 76 -3.40 3.02 -10.93
N ASN A 77 -4.53 3.47 -11.47
CA ASN A 77 -5.28 4.59 -10.92
C ASN A 77 -5.79 4.32 -9.50
N ASP A 78 -6.23 3.09 -9.21
CA ASP A 78 -6.63 2.73 -7.85
C ASP A 78 -5.45 2.80 -6.88
N ALA A 79 -4.27 2.37 -7.32
CA ALA A 79 -3.06 2.50 -6.51
C ALA A 79 -2.72 3.98 -6.26
N VAL A 80 -2.83 4.83 -7.27
CA VAL A 80 -2.63 6.28 -7.12
C VAL A 80 -3.61 6.86 -6.10
N LYS A 81 -4.88 6.48 -6.19
CA LYS A 81 -5.91 6.96 -5.25
C LYS A 81 -5.66 6.46 -3.83
N ALA A 82 -5.13 5.24 -3.67
CA ALA A 82 -4.77 4.71 -2.35
C ALA A 82 -3.68 5.57 -1.69
N VAL A 83 -2.68 5.98 -2.46
CA VAL A 83 -1.64 6.90 -1.96
C VAL A 83 -2.25 8.21 -1.49
N ILE A 84 -3.17 8.77 -2.28
CA ILE A 84 -3.84 10.03 -1.93
C ILE A 84 -4.71 9.85 -0.69
N ASP A 85 -5.43 8.75 -0.58
CA ASP A 85 -6.28 8.45 0.58
C ASP A 85 -5.49 8.48 1.89
N THR A 86 -4.25 8.00 1.87
CA THR A 86 -3.40 7.89 3.07
C THR A 86 -2.56 9.13 3.34
N ASN A 87 -2.66 10.14 2.49
CA ASN A 87 -1.93 11.40 2.63
C ASN A 87 -0.40 11.24 2.61
N ALA A 88 0.10 10.16 2.01
CA ALA A 88 1.53 9.88 1.96
C ALA A 88 2.27 10.89 1.08
N SER A 89 3.48 11.23 1.48
CA SER A 89 4.38 12.08 0.67
C SER A 89 5.40 11.26 -0.12
N VAL A 90 5.58 9.98 0.26
CA VAL A 90 6.46 9.03 -0.43
C VAL A 90 5.71 7.74 -0.66
N ALA A 91 5.79 7.19 -1.87
CA ALA A 91 5.18 5.90 -2.21
C ALA A 91 6.24 4.95 -2.78
N ILE A 92 6.22 3.72 -2.30
CA ILE A 92 7.13 2.66 -2.74
C ILE A 92 6.27 1.52 -3.27
N PRO A 93 6.16 1.34 -4.60
CA PRO A 93 5.40 0.22 -5.14
C PRO A 93 6.14 -1.09 -4.90
N ILE A 94 5.36 -2.12 -4.55
CA ILE A 94 5.85 -3.47 -4.34
C ILE A 94 4.94 -4.44 -5.11
N HIS A 95 5.28 -5.72 -5.13
CA HIS A 95 4.41 -6.78 -5.66
C HIS A 95 4.12 -6.60 -7.15
N PHE A 96 5.15 -6.30 -7.94
CA PHE A 96 5.03 -6.14 -9.39
C PHE A 96 6.23 -6.76 -10.10
N GLY A 97 6.00 -7.11 -11.37
CA GLY A 97 7.09 -7.53 -12.26
C GLY A 97 7.47 -9.01 -12.17
N MET A 98 6.80 -9.79 -11.31
CA MET A 98 7.09 -11.23 -11.20
C MET A 98 5.83 -12.08 -11.31
N TYR A 99 4.95 -12.09 -10.30
CA TYR A 99 3.73 -12.89 -10.32
C TYR A 99 2.53 -12.13 -10.86
N GLU A 100 2.54 -10.82 -10.72
CA GLU A 100 1.52 -9.93 -11.27
C GLU A 100 2.15 -8.59 -11.58
N GLY A 101 1.48 -7.80 -12.40
CA GLY A 101 1.99 -6.50 -12.80
C GLY A 101 3.21 -6.60 -13.69
N LYS A 102 3.66 -5.46 -14.18
CA LYS A 102 4.83 -5.34 -15.06
C LYS A 102 5.74 -4.26 -14.52
N SER A 103 7.02 -4.32 -14.88
CA SER A 103 7.99 -3.29 -14.48
C SER A 103 7.59 -1.90 -14.97
N GLU A 104 7.01 -1.80 -16.17
CA GLU A 104 6.52 -0.53 -16.71
C GLU A 104 5.37 0.07 -15.91
N ASP A 105 4.62 -0.76 -15.14
CA ASP A 105 3.53 -0.27 -14.29
C ASP A 105 4.06 0.65 -13.20
N ALA A 106 5.24 0.35 -12.65
CA ALA A 106 5.90 1.21 -11.66
C ALA A 106 6.24 2.56 -12.24
N GLU A 107 6.72 2.60 -13.49
CA GLU A 107 7.04 3.86 -14.18
C GLU A 107 5.77 4.67 -14.46
N ASN A 108 4.68 4.01 -14.88
CA ASN A 108 3.40 4.67 -15.11
C ASN A 108 2.83 5.23 -13.80
N PHE A 109 2.91 4.47 -12.74
CA PHE A 109 2.49 4.88 -11.40
C PHE A 109 3.27 6.14 -10.96
N LYS A 110 4.58 6.13 -11.16
CA LYS A 110 5.44 7.27 -10.82
C LYS A 110 5.03 8.53 -11.59
N LYS A 111 4.77 8.40 -12.89
CA LYS A 111 4.35 9.53 -13.72
C LYS A 111 3.06 10.16 -13.24
N LEU A 112 2.08 9.35 -12.82
CA LEU A 112 0.79 9.83 -12.36
C LEU A 112 0.87 10.58 -11.03
N LEU A 113 1.91 10.34 -10.23
CA LEU A 113 2.11 10.97 -8.92
C LEU A 113 3.21 12.05 -8.91
N GLU A 114 3.90 12.23 -10.01
CA GLU A 114 5.17 12.96 -10.14
C GLU A 114 5.21 14.31 -9.43
N GLU A 115 4.14 15.10 -9.48
CA GLU A 115 4.11 16.45 -8.88
C GLU A 115 3.63 16.46 -7.43
N LYS A 116 3.05 15.36 -6.95
CA LYS A 116 2.38 15.31 -5.65
C LYS A 116 3.11 14.46 -4.63
N VAL A 117 3.72 13.37 -5.08
CA VAL A 117 4.30 12.35 -4.22
C VAL A 117 5.61 11.90 -4.83
N GLU A 118 6.62 11.75 -4.00
CA GLU A 118 7.88 11.13 -4.42
C GLU A 118 7.67 9.62 -4.52
N VAL A 119 7.93 9.05 -5.68
CA VAL A 119 7.84 7.61 -5.90
C VAL A 119 9.24 7.02 -5.99
N ILE A 120 9.53 6.07 -5.11
CA ILE A 120 10.80 5.34 -5.10
C ILE A 120 10.55 3.94 -5.62
N ILE A 121 11.14 3.62 -6.76
CA ILE A 121 11.03 2.29 -7.36
C ILE A 121 12.24 1.47 -6.94
N PRO A 122 12.05 0.41 -6.11
CA PRO A 122 13.19 -0.40 -5.67
C PRO A 122 13.86 -1.12 -6.83
N GLU A 123 15.18 -1.19 -6.79
CA GLU A 123 15.94 -2.00 -7.73
C GLU A 123 16.11 -3.41 -7.21
N ILE A 124 15.86 -4.38 -8.08
CA ILE A 124 16.14 -5.79 -7.79
C ILE A 124 17.55 -6.09 -8.26
N LYS A 125 18.41 -6.45 -7.33
CA LYS A 125 19.80 -6.80 -7.64
C LYS A 125 20.06 -8.29 -7.48
#